data_2ec098fd5b327d0e6be3ebd3937e7442
#
_entry.id   2ec098fd5b327d0e6be3ebd3937e7442
#
_cell.length_a   1.000
_cell.length_b   1.000
_cell.length_c   1.000
_cell.angle_alpha   90.00
_cell.angle_beta   90.00
_cell.angle_gamma   90.00
#
_symmetry.space_group_name_H-M   'P 1'
#
loop_
_entity.id
_entity.type
_entity.pdbx_description
1 polymer ?
#
loop_
_entity_poly.entity_id
_entity_poly.type
_entity_poly.pdbx_seq_one_letter_code
_entity_poly.pdbx_strand_id
1 'polypeptide(L)'
;MSNTPSPLSRLLAPLPAPLRDDAARRYARQEAVLLERLGALYGQRADFTAWLGELMDSIGRLHAARSPELLRQDAAREAQPGWFASQSMLGYSTYVQRFGGNLQGVAARIPHLCELGVTYLHLLPFLRARAGESDGGFAVASFEQVEPQLGSNADLLELTAQLRAAGISLCSDLILNHVADDHAWALGAKAGDARLREFFHTYPDRVQPDRYERTLGQVFPQAAPGNFTFVPELQRWVWTTFYPYQWDLNYANPAVFAAMAGAMLGLANQGVEVFRLDSTAFLWKRAGSDCMNQPEAHHLLQALRAIAAIAAPGVLLKAEAIVPTPKLPAYFGSDAAPECHIAYHSSLMAAGWGALAEQDTDLLRQVIAATPPLPPAACWLSYVRCHDDIGWNVLLNEAGPDGPARLARIARFLAGEPGGSYARGAAFQSSSADKAHGSNGMAASLAGLESAVTVQDQEYALRRLLLLHGLALSFGALPVLYMGDELGMTNDYSYTQRADRAMDSRWLQRPAFDDSLLDWRHDGVSASGRLYLALRQLVGVRARLPALAADAPRRLLPAQSPAVLALLRGAGFLSLSNFSGAGRQYLLPPGEWRNCLDGSTVAGNIGLQPWQMLWLEQESQSPLEPS
;
A
#
# COMPACT_ATOMS: atom_id res chain seq x y z
N MET A 1 2.95 -17.66 46.68
CA MET A 1 2.40 -17.36 45.36
C MET A 1 2.70 -15.87 45.10
N SER A 2 3.52 -15.54 44.14
CA SER A 2 3.87 -14.14 43.84
C SER A 2 2.60 -13.40 43.40
N ASN A 3 2.27 -12.33 44.09
CA ASN A 3 1.08 -11.49 43.87
C ASN A 3 1.29 -10.55 42.66
N THR A 4 1.84 -11.08 41.58
CA THR A 4 2.06 -10.28 40.35
C THR A 4 0.71 -10.08 39.68
N PRO A 5 0.27 -8.81 39.46
CA PRO A 5 -0.98 -8.52 38.80
C PRO A 5 -1.04 -9.15 37.41
N SER A 6 -2.21 -9.70 37.03
CA SER A 6 -2.39 -10.30 35.71
C SER A 6 -2.25 -9.25 34.58
N PRO A 7 -1.90 -9.64 33.34
CA PRO A 7 -1.86 -8.73 32.21
C PRO A 7 -3.16 -7.93 32.04
N LEU A 8 -4.32 -8.56 32.22
CA LEU A 8 -5.62 -7.89 32.20
C LEU A 8 -5.73 -6.82 33.29
N SER A 9 -5.36 -7.12 34.54
CA SER A 9 -5.44 -6.15 35.64
C SER A 9 -4.53 -4.95 35.39
N ARG A 10 -3.35 -5.16 34.79
CA ARG A 10 -2.46 -4.09 34.36
C ARG A 10 -3.09 -3.21 33.28
N LEU A 11 -3.66 -3.82 32.24
CA LEU A 11 -4.37 -3.11 31.17
C LEU A 11 -5.48 -2.20 31.73
N LEU A 12 -6.28 -2.71 32.67
CA LEU A 12 -7.47 -2.02 33.20
C LEU A 12 -7.14 -0.97 34.25
N ALA A 13 -5.98 -1.05 34.91
CA ALA A 13 -5.61 -0.15 36.01
C ALA A 13 -5.66 1.35 35.61
N PRO A 14 -5.11 1.82 34.50
CA PRO A 14 -5.14 3.22 34.09
C PRO A 14 -6.48 3.67 33.49
N LEU A 15 -7.41 2.74 33.18
CA LEU A 15 -8.65 3.06 32.49
C LEU A 15 -9.71 3.67 33.43
N PRO A 16 -10.42 4.72 33.01
CA PRO A 16 -11.62 5.20 33.68
C PRO A 16 -12.72 4.12 33.61
N ALA A 17 -13.58 4.08 34.63
CA ALA A 17 -14.59 3.02 34.79
C ALA A 17 -15.44 2.75 33.53
N PRO A 18 -15.89 3.75 32.74
CA PRO A 18 -16.71 3.48 31.56
C PRO A 18 -16.01 2.70 30.44
N LEU A 19 -14.67 2.68 30.41
CA LEU A 19 -13.90 1.98 29.35
C LEU A 19 -13.49 0.55 29.75
N ARG A 20 -13.62 0.17 31.02
CA ARG A 20 -13.05 -1.10 31.54
C ARG A 20 -13.75 -2.32 30.96
N ASP A 21 -15.06 -2.33 30.89
CA ASP A 21 -15.81 -3.52 30.43
C ASP A 21 -15.56 -3.82 28.96
N ASP A 22 -15.51 -2.78 28.12
CA ASP A 22 -15.20 -2.92 26.71
C ASP A 22 -13.76 -3.38 26.47
N ALA A 23 -12.80 -2.79 27.19
CA ALA A 23 -11.40 -3.18 27.13
C ALA A 23 -11.19 -4.62 27.60
N ALA A 24 -11.86 -5.04 28.70
CA ALA A 24 -11.80 -6.42 29.21
C ALA A 24 -12.38 -7.42 28.20
N ARG A 25 -13.50 -7.10 27.56
CA ARG A 25 -14.13 -7.93 26.54
C ARG A 25 -13.24 -8.07 25.30
N ARG A 26 -12.62 -6.97 24.81
CA ARG A 26 -11.66 -6.98 23.70
C ARG A 26 -10.42 -7.75 24.06
N TYR A 27 -9.87 -7.54 25.25
CA TYR A 27 -8.70 -8.31 25.72
C TYR A 27 -8.99 -9.81 25.73
N ALA A 28 -10.12 -10.25 26.28
CA ALA A 28 -10.49 -11.66 26.34
C ALA A 28 -10.56 -12.32 24.94
N ARG A 29 -10.93 -11.56 23.90
CA ARG A 29 -10.92 -12.05 22.51
C ARG A 29 -9.52 -12.18 21.92
N GLN A 30 -8.56 -11.37 22.38
CA GLN A 30 -7.22 -11.25 21.82
C GLN A 30 -6.15 -11.93 22.69
N GLU A 31 -6.47 -12.28 23.93
CA GLU A 31 -5.52 -12.78 24.92
C GLU A 31 -4.72 -13.98 24.43
N ALA A 32 -5.39 -14.98 23.86
CA ALA A 32 -4.75 -16.20 23.41
C ALA A 32 -3.69 -15.92 22.33
N VAL A 33 -4.05 -15.16 21.30
CA VAL A 33 -3.13 -14.79 20.21
C VAL A 33 -2.00 -13.92 20.74
N LEU A 34 -2.31 -12.89 21.51
CA LEU A 34 -1.32 -11.95 22.05
C LEU A 34 -0.28 -12.68 22.91
N LEU A 35 -0.72 -13.51 23.87
CA LEU A 35 0.18 -14.23 24.77
C LEU A 35 0.98 -15.31 24.04
N GLU A 36 0.36 -16.04 23.11
CA GLU A 36 1.06 -17.05 22.31
C GLU A 36 2.16 -16.42 21.45
N ARG A 37 1.86 -15.31 20.72
CA ARG A 37 2.83 -14.67 19.83
C ARG A 37 3.96 -13.98 20.58
N LEU A 38 3.65 -13.22 21.62
CA LEU A 38 4.68 -12.60 22.48
C LEU A 38 5.47 -13.65 23.27
N GLY A 39 4.82 -14.74 23.71
CA GLY A 39 5.48 -15.86 24.35
C GLY A 39 6.45 -16.60 23.44
N ALA A 40 6.08 -16.82 22.16
CA ALA A 40 6.98 -17.39 21.15
C ALA A 40 8.20 -16.52 20.88
N LEU A 41 8.04 -15.20 20.87
CA LEU A 41 9.13 -14.25 20.62
C LEU A 41 10.03 -14.03 21.83
N TYR A 42 9.43 -13.87 23.02
CA TYR A 42 10.14 -13.34 24.20
C TYR A 42 10.00 -14.20 25.47
N GLY A 43 9.21 -15.27 25.44
CA GLY A 43 8.88 -16.09 26.63
C GLY A 43 10.07 -16.78 27.31
N GLN A 44 11.21 -16.90 26.62
CA GLN A 44 12.44 -17.45 27.20
C GLN A 44 13.19 -16.45 28.10
N ARG A 45 12.78 -15.21 28.14
CA ARG A 45 13.42 -14.17 28.95
C ARG A 45 12.94 -14.25 30.39
N ALA A 46 13.86 -14.12 31.34
CA ALA A 46 13.53 -14.13 32.76
C ALA A 46 12.63 -12.95 33.19
N ASP A 47 12.68 -11.82 32.46
CA ASP A 47 11.90 -10.61 32.71
C ASP A 47 10.56 -10.55 31.92
N PHE A 48 10.21 -11.60 31.15
CA PHE A 48 9.05 -11.60 30.24
C PHE A 48 7.74 -11.16 30.94
N THR A 49 7.45 -11.72 32.11
CA THR A 49 6.20 -11.40 32.84
C THR A 49 6.16 -9.93 33.29
N ALA A 50 7.29 -9.39 33.75
CA ALA A 50 7.39 -7.99 34.16
C ALA A 50 7.23 -7.06 32.95
N TRP A 51 7.97 -7.32 31.86
CA TRP A 51 7.87 -6.59 30.61
C TRP A 51 6.45 -6.62 30.01
N LEU A 52 5.79 -7.78 30.00
CA LEU A 52 4.42 -7.91 29.52
C LEU A 52 3.46 -7.04 30.35
N GLY A 53 3.65 -7.02 31.68
CA GLY A 53 2.88 -6.13 32.57
C GLY A 53 3.06 -4.66 32.21
N GLU A 54 4.30 -4.21 31.97
CA GLU A 54 4.61 -2.83 31.56
C GLU A 54 4.02 -2.47 30.19
N LEU A 55 4.06 -3.41 29.24
CA LEU A 55 3.40 -3.27 27.94
C LEU A 55 1.89 -3.07 28.12
N MET A 56 1.23 -3.89 28.95
CA MET A 56 -0.21 -3.76 29.20
C MET A 56 -0.57 -2.44 29.89
N ASP A 57 0.21 -1.98 30.87
CA ASP A 57 0.05 -0.67 31.48
C ASP A 57 0.14 0.46 30.44
N SER A 58 1.10 0.36 29.52
CA SER A 58 1.28 1.35 28.46
C SER A 58 0.08 1.38 27.49
N ILE A 59 -0.38 0.20 27.04
CA ILE A 59 -1.57 0.07 26.18
C ILE A 59 -2.79 0.66 26.89
N GLY A 60 -2.98 0.36 28.19
CA GLY A 60 -4.08 0.90 28.99
C GLY A 60 -4.04 2.45 29.07
N ARG A 61 -2.87 3.04 29.32
CA ARG A 61 -2.72 4.51 29.32
C ARG A 61 -3.05 5.13 27.97
N LEU A 62 -2.57 4.53 26.87
CA LEU A 62 -2.85 5.04 25.52
C LEU A 62 -4.33 4.89 25.15
N HIS A 63 -4.99 3.80 25.57
CA HIS A 63 -6.44 3.67 25.41
C HIS A 63 -7.21 4.69 26.24
N ALA A 64 -6.80 4.97 27.47
CA ALA A 64 -7.41 6.00 28.32
C ALA A 64 -7.29 7.41 27.74
N ALA A 65 -6.23 7.69 26.98
CA ALA A 65 -5.98 8.96 26.33
C ALA A 65 -6.78 9.17 25.01
N ARG A 66 -7.51 8.15 24.55
CA ARG A 66 -8.27 8.20 23.30
C ARG A 66 -9.47 9.13 23.43
N SER A 67 -9.66 10.06 22.48
CA SER A 67 -10.74 11.05 22.54
C SER A 67 -12.13 10.39 22.46
N PRO A 68 -13.19 11.03 23.04
CA PRO A 68 -14.55 10.51 22.94
C PRO A 68 -15.05 10.35 21.49
N GLU A 69 -14.56 11.16 20.56
CA GLU A 69 -14.89 11.05 19.14
C GLU A 69 -14.30 9.77 18.54
N LEU A 70 -13.02 9.50 18.78
CA LEU A 70 -12.34 8.30 18.32
C LEU A 70 -12.92 7.03 18.95
N LEU A 71 -13.32 7.08 20.24
CA LEU A 71 -14.00 5.96 20.90
C LEU A 71 -15.36 5.64 20.25
N ARG A 72 -16.13 6.66 19.85
CA ARG A 72 -17.39 6.45 19.11
C ARG A 72 -17.14 5.84 17.72
N GLN A 73 -16.12 6.31 17.03
CA GLN A 73 -15.73 5.75 15.73
C GLN A 73 -15.27 4.29 15.86
N ASP A 74 -14.48 3.96 16.88
CA ASP A 74 -14.08 2.61 17.20
C ASP A 74 -15.27 1.68 17.40
N ALA A 75 -16.26 2.10 18.19
CA ALA A 75 -17.47 1.31 18.42
C ALA A 75 -18.30 1.10 17.15
N ALA A 76 -18.43 2.12 16.30
CA ALA A 76 -19.13 2.01 15.02
C ALA A 76 -18.44 1.03 14.06
N ARG A 77 -17.11 1.07 13.97
CA ARG A 77 -16.33 0.17 13.10
C ARG A 77 -16.25 -1.25 13.64
N GLU A 78 -16.17 -1.42 14.96
CA GLU A 78 -16.24 -2.74 15.60
C GLU A 78 -17.58 -3.42 15.32
N ALA A 79 -18.68 -2.65 15.21
CA ALA A 79 -20.00 -3.17 14.82
C ALA A 79 -20.09 -3.54 13.32
N GLN A 80 -19.22 -3.02 12.47
CA GLN A 80 -19.18 -3.25 11.02
C GLN A 80 -17.76 -3.57 10.54
N PRO A 81 -17.18 -4.71 10.90
CA PRO A 81 -15.75 -5.00 10.68
C PRO A 81 -15.31 -5.03 9.22
N GLY A 82 -16.24 -5.20 8.27
CA GLY A 82 -15.99 -5.17 6.82
C GLY A 82 -16.19 -3.81 6.15
N TRP A 83 -16.36 -2.70 6.88
CA TRP A 83 -16.67 -1.38 6.34
C TRP A 83 -15.73 -0.93 5.22
N PHE A 84 -14.45 -1.28 5.28
CA PHE A 84 -13.42 -0.91 4.31
C PHE A 84 -13.42 -1.77 3.02
N ALA A 85 -14.21 -2.85 2.98
CA ALA A 85 -14.36 -3.69 1.79
C ALA A 85 -15.51 -3.23 0.86
N SER A 86 -16.24 -2.18 1.26
CA SER A 86 -17.37 -1.62 0.49
C SER A 86 -16.94 -1.17 -0.91
N GLN A 87 -17.84 -1.31 -1.88
CA GLN A 87 -17.68 -0.77 -3.23
C GLN A 87 -17.61 0.76 -3.28
N SER A 88 -18.04 1.46 -2.24
CA SER A 88 -17.92 2.91 -2.15
C SER A 88 -16.54 3.39 -1.71
N MET A 89 -15.68 2.48 -1.22
CA MET A 89 -14.33 2.85 -0.80
C MET A 89 -13.44 3.17 -2.00
N LEU A 90 -12.84 4.36 -1.97
CA LEU A 90 -11.83 4.83 -2.92
C LEU A 90 -10.69 5.49 -2.16
N GLY A 91 -9.47 5.04 -2.41
CA GLY A 91 -8.26 5.62 -1.85
C GLY A 91 -7.61 6.64 -2.78
N TYR A 92 -6.87 7.56 -2.17
CA TYR A 92 -5.97 8.50 -2.83
C TYR A 92 -4.64 8.52 -2.07
N SER A 93 -3.51 8.46 -2.77
CA SER A 93 -2.18 8.42 -2.16
C SER A 93 -1.33 9.59 -2.65
N THR A 94 -0.68 10.30 -1.73
CA THR A 94 0.10 11.49 -2.07
C THR A 94 1.13 11.84 -0.99
N TYR A 95 2.16 12.61 -1.39
CA TYR A 95 3.03 13.33 -0.47
C TYR A 95 2.39 14.67 -0.05
N VAL A 96 2.45 15.01 1.24
CA VAL A 96 1.93 16.28 1.77
C VAL A 96 2.50 17.48 1.02
N GLN A 97 3.85 17.56 0.92
CA GLN A 97 4.54 18.68 0.29
C GLN A 97 4.30 18.77 -1.23
N ARG A 98 3.96 17.64 -1.87
CA ARG A 98 3.71 17.62 -3.32
C ARG A 98 2.27 17.99 -3.66
N PHE A 99 1.32 17.66 -2.78
CA PHE A 99 -0.10 17.85 -3.00
C PHE A 99 -0.61 19.20 -2.48
N GLY A 100 -0.28 19.55 -1.22
CA GLY A 100 -0.78 20.76 -0.58
C GLY A 100 0.33 21.70 -0.07
N GLY A 101 1.60 21.35 -0.24
CA GLY A 101 2.73 22.08 0.34
C GLY A 101 2.92 21.78 1.84
N ASN A 102 1.84 21.74 2.60
CA ASN A 102 1.80 21.42 4.03
C ASN A 102 0.44 20.81 4.42
N LEU A 103 0.24 20.47 5.71
CA LEU A 103 -1.00 19.84 6.19
C LEU A 103 -2.23 20.73 5.99
N GLN A 104 -2.10 22.05 6.16
CA GLN A 104 -3.21 23.00 5.94
C GLN A 104 -3.57 23.06 4.44
N GLY A 105 -2.58 23.01 3.55
CA GLY A 105 -2.81 22.92 2.11
C GLY A 105 -3.48 21.61 1.70
N VAL A 106 -3.16 20.48 2.36
CA VAL A 106 -3.91 19.23 2.17
C VAL A 106 -5.37 19.38 2.61
N ALA A 107 -5.62 20.04 3.75
CA ALA A 107 -6.98 20.33 4.23
C ALA A 107 -7.77 21.16 3.20
N ALA A 108 -7.14 22.15 2.56
CA ALA A 108 -7.76 22.97 1.52
C ALA A 108 -8.17 22.16 0.27
N ARG A 109 -7.59 20.96 0.05
CA ARG A 109 -7.93 20.07 -1.06
C ARG A 109 -9.00 19.02 -0.73
N ILE A 110 -9.53 18.99 0.48
CA ILE A 110 -10.63 18.08 0.86
C ILE A 110 -11.82 18.17 -0.13
N PRO A 111 -12.26 19.37 -0.58
CA PRO A 111 -13.34 19.46 -1.57
C PRO A 111 -13.02 18.72 -2.90
N HIS A 112 -11.79 18.79 -3.41
CA HIS A 112 -11.37 18.04 -4.59
C HIS A 112 -11.42 16.53 -4.36
N LEU A 113 -10.92 16.05 -3.22
CA LEU A 113 -10.97 14.64 -2.84
C LEU A 113 -12.43 14.13 -2.73
N CYS A 114 -13.30 14.92 -2.10
CA CYS A 114 -14.74 14.60 -2.01
C CYS A 114 -15.40 14.56 -3.38
N GLU A 115 -15.09 15.52 -4.26
CA GLU A 115 -15.62 15.56 -5.62
C GLU A 115 -15.23 14.32 -6.43
N LEU A 116 -14.01 13.81 -6.23
CA LEU A 116 -13.51 12.59 -6.87
C LEU A 116 -14.11 11.31 -6.25
N GLY A 117 -14.75 11.42 -5.08
CA GLY A 117 -15.33 10.30 -4.33
C GLY A 117 -14.35 9.58 -3.40
N VAL A 118 -13.26 10.24 -3.01
CA VAL A 118 -12.26 9.68 -2.10
C VAL A 118 -12.83 9.53 -0.69
N THR A 119 -12.62 8.36 -0.09
CA THR A 119 -13.03 8.01 1.28
C THR A 119 -11.84 7.55 2.14
N TYR A 120 -10.65 7.48 1.55
CA TYR A 120 -9.43 7.01 2.17
C TYR A 120 -8.25 7.82 1.60
N LEU A 121 -7.56 8.58 2.45
CA LEU A 121 -6.39 9.37 2.07
C LEU A 121 -5.12 8.77 2.68
N HIS A 122 -4.19 8.32 1.86
CA HIS A 122 -2.87 7.90 2.29
C HIS A 122 -1.88 9.07 2.10
N LEU A 123 -1.49 9.69 3.19
CA LEU A 123 -0.38 10.62 3.22
C LEU A 123 0.92 9.85 3.43
N LEU A 124 1.79 9.88 2.42
CA LEU A 124 3.15 9.35 2.46
C LEU A 124 3.95 10.08 3.55
N PRO A 125 5.10 9.56 4.01
CA PRO A 125 5.69 9.92 5.29
C PRO A 125 5.69 11.43 5.55
N PHE A 126 5.02 11.82 6.62
CA PHE A 126 4.89 13.22 7.07
C PHE A 126 5.42 13.46 8.48
N LEU A 127 5.89 12.39 9.13
CA LEU A 127 6.57 12.51 10.41
C LEU A 127 7.99 13.05 10.21
N ARG A 128 8.57 13.58 11.28
CA ARG A 128 9.91 14.14 11.27
C ARG A 128 10.90 13.14 10.72
N ALA A 129 11.49 13.49 9.59
CA ALA A 129 12.45 12.66 8.87
C ALA A 129 13.89 13.14 9.13
N ARG A 130 14.85 12.32 8.71
CA ARG A 130 16.27 12.66 8.71
C ARG A 130 16.52 13.97 7.98
N ALA A 131 17.42 14.78 8.54
CA ALA A 131 17.87 16.00 7.88
C ALA A 131 18.67 15.68 6.60
N GLY A 132 18.33 16.32 5.48
CA GLY A 132 18.92 16.07 4.17
C GLY A 132 18.31 14.87 3.43
N GLU A 133 19.13 13.90 3.04
CA GLU A 133 18.65 12.67 2.41
C GLU A 133 17.84 11.83 3.40
N SER A 134 16.61 11.50 3.04
CA SER A 134 15.66 10.81 3.92
C SER A 134 14.83 9.73 3.22
N ASP A 135 15.21 9.36 1.98
CA ASP A 135 14.42 8.43 1.16
C ASP A 135 12.94 8.85 1.05
N GLY A 136 12.68 10.14 0.77
CA GLY A 136 11.31 10.64 0.67
C GLY A 136 10.55 10.67 1.99
N GLY A 137 11.26 10.71 3.13
CA GLY A 137 10.69 10.73 4.48
C GLY A 137 10.65 9.36 5.17
N PHE A 138 11.04 8.28 4.49
CA PHE A 138 11.06 6.94 5.08
C PHE A 138 12.18 6.73 6.12
N ALA A 139 13.23 7.57 6.16
CA ALA A 139 14.17 7.61 7.26
C ALA A 139 13.61 8.48 8.40
N VAL A 140 12.81 7.86 9.30
CA VAL A 140 12.11 8.57 10.38
C VAL A 140 13.06 8.93 11.52
N ALA A 141 13.11 10.22 11.88
CA ALA A 141 13.87 10.74 13.03
C ALA A 141 13.00 10.86 14.30
N SER A 142 11.66 10.88 14.17
CA SER A 142 10.74 10.85 15.31
C SER A 142 9.37 10.35 14.88
N PHE A 143 8.81 9.40 15.65
CA PHE A 143 7.42 8.95 15.49
C PHE A 143 6.40 9.86 16.20
N GLU A 144 6.85 10.80 17.00
CA GLU A 144 5.99 11.65 17.84
C GLU A 144 5.74 13.03 17.23
N GLN A 145 6.51 13.43 16.23
CA GLN A 145 6.51 14.78 15.67
C GLN A 145 6.22 14.76 14.17
N VAL A 146 5.35 15.65 13.73
CA VAL A 146 5.21 16.00 12.32
C VAL A 146 6.49 16.69 11.84
N GLU A 147 6.86 16.49 10.58
CA GLU A 147 7.96 17.21 9.94
C GLU A 147 7.69 18.73 10.00
N PRO A 148 8.57 19.53 10.63
CA PRO A 148 8.30 20.96 10.87
C PRO A 148 7.98 21.77 9.61
N GLN A 149 8.50 21.38 8.45
CA GLN A 149 8.20 22.04 7.17
C GLN A 149 6.79 21.73 6.67
N LEU A 150 6.15 20.66 7.17
CA LEU A 150 4.81 20.24 6.78
C LEU A 150 3.74 20.74 7.75
N GLY A 151 4.12 21.15 8.95
CA GLY A 151 3.22 21.63 9.98
C GLY A 151 3.59 21.15 11.38
N SER A 152 2.61 21.17 12.28
CA SER A 152 2.72 20.74 13.66
C SER A 152 1.79 19.56 13.96
N ASN A 153 1.94 18.95 15.14
CA ASN A 153 0.98 17.95 15.63
C ASN A 153 -0.44 18.52 15.81
N ALA A 154 -0.57 19.83 16.09
CA ALA A 154 -1.87 20.49 16.15
C ALA A 154 -2.52 20.56 14.76
N ASP A 155 -1.74 20.87 13.70
CA ASP A 155 -2.24 20.86 12.32
C ASP A 155 -2.66 19.43 11.89
N LEU A 156 -1.95 18.39 12.36
CA LEU A 156 -2.34 16.99 12.10
C LEU A 156 -3.69 16.66 12.77
N LEU A 157 -3.88 17.05 14.04
CA LEU A 157 -5.15 16.84 14.74
C LEU A 157 -6.31 17.56 14.05
N GLU A 158 -6.09 18.78 13.58
CA GLU A 158 -7.09 19.54 12.83
C GLU A 158 -7.42 18.88 11.49
N LEU A 159 -6.39 18.49 10.72
CA LEU A 159 -6.57 17.79 9.43
C LEU A 159 -7.36 16.49 9.62
N THR A 160 -7.00 15.68 10.63
CA THR A 160 -7.70 14.40 10.87
C THR A 160 -9.16 14.61 11.26
N ALA A 161 -9.49 15.69 12.01
CA ALA A 161 -10.87 16.04 12.34
C ALA A 161 -11.65 16.47 11.09
N GLN A 162 -11.05 17.30 10.22
CA GLN A 162 -11.68 17.73 8.96
C GLN A 162 -11.89 16.56 7.98
N LEU A 163 -10.90 15.66 7.84
CA LEU A 163 -11.03 14.46 7.01
C LEU A 163 -12.17 13.56 7.51
N ARG A 164 -12.26 13.29 8.82
CA ARG A 164 -13.37 12.51 9.39
C ARG A 164 -14.72 13.15 9.17
N ALA A 165 -14.81 14.47 9.32
CA ALA A 165 -16.05 15.20 9.03
C ALA A 165 -16.46 15.08 7.56
N ALA A 166 -15.50 14.93 6.64
CA ALA A 166 -15.71 14.69 5.22
C ALA A 166 -15.90 13.20 4.86
N GLY A 167 -15.88 12.29 5.84
CA GLY A 167 -15.98 10.84 5.60
C GLY A 167 -14.71 10.21 5.02
N ILE A 168 -13.56 10.84 5.18
CA ILE A 168 -12.27 10.38 4.66
C ILE A 168 -11.41 9.85 5.80
N SER A 169 -10.99 8.59 5.73
CA SER A 169 -10.07 7.97 6.69
C SER A 169 -8.62 8.31 6.36
N LEU A 170 -7.84 8.77 7.32
CA LEU A 170 -6.41 9.02 7.14
C LEU A 170 -5.59 7.75 7.30
N CYS A 171 -4.74 7.46 6.30
CA CYS A 171 -3.66 6.49 6.39
C CYS A 171 -2.30 7.19 6.52
N SER A 172 -1.46 6.67 7.41
CA SER A 172 -0.06 7.06 7.59
C SER A 172 0.85 5.86 7.42
N ASP A 173 2.08 6.09 6.94
CA ASP A 173 3.13 5.10 7.03
C ASP A 173 3.58 4.94 8.49
N LEU A 174 3.79 3.69 8.90
CA LEU A 174 4.49 3.31 10.11
C LEU A 174 5.70 2.46 9.70
N ILE A 175 6.86 3.09 9.70
CA ILE A 175 8.10 2.45 9.30
C ILE A 175 8.56 1.52 10.42
N LEU A 176 8.34 0.21 10.24
CA LEU A 176 8.62 -0.78 11.27
C LEU A 176 10.06 -1.32 11.22
N ASN A 177 10.66 -1.41 10.02
CA ASN A 177 11.93 -2.10 9.87
C ASN A 177 13.14 -1.27 10.37
N HIS A 178 13.09 0.05 10.25
CA HIS A 178 14.26 0.90 10.49
C HIS A 178 13.88 2.29 11.00
N VAL A 179 14.88 3.01 11.50
CA VAL A 179 14.80 4.45 11.80
C VAL A 179 16.02 5.16 11.22
N ALA A 180 15.97 6.48 11.16
CA ALA A 180 17.09 7.31 10.74
C ALA A 180 18.29 7.22 11.69
N ASP A 181 19.50 7.45 11.18
CA ASP A 181 20.73 7.49 11.95
C ASP A 181 20.84 8.72 12.88
N ASP A 182 19.92 9.67 12.77
CA ASP A 182 19.71 10.82 13.67
C ASP A 182 18.44 10.69 14.54
N HIS A 183 17.76 9.54 14.53
CA HIS A 183 16.71 9.23 15.48
C HIS A 183 17.26 9.24 16.93
N ALA A 184 16.44 9.64 17.91
CA ALA A 184 16.87 9.72 19.32
C ALA A 184 17.52 8.42 19.82
N TRP A 185 17.04 7.25 19.37
CA TRP A 185 17.62 5.95 19.72
C TRP A 185 19.00 5.75 19.11
N ALA A 186 19.21 6.16 17.86
CA ALA A 186 20.50 6.07 17.19
C ALA A 186 21.51 7.05 17.78
N LEU A 187 21.09 8.28 18.07
CA LEU A 187 21.93 9.28 18.73
C LEU A 187 22.35 8.83 20.14
N GLY A 188 21.44 8.26 20.92
CA GLY A 188 21.76 7.71 22.24
C GLY A 188 22.73 6.53 22.15
N ALA A 189 22.56 5.64 21.16
CA ALA A 189 23.52 4.56 20.90
C ALA A 189 24.92 5.12 20.55
N LYS A 190 25.01 6.12 19.65
CA LYS A 190 26.25 6.81 19.31
C LYS A 190 26.89 7.48 20.52
N ALA A 191 26.08 8.00 21.46
CA ALA A 191 26.55 8.60 22.71
C ALA A 191 26.98 7.56 23.78
N GLY A 192 26.91 6.26 23.49
CA GLY A 192 27.37 5.18 24.37
C GLY A 192 26.31 4.55 25.26
N ASP A 193 24.99 4.88 25.08
CA ASP A 193 23.93 4.17 25.80
C ASP A 193 23.80 2.74 25.27
N ALA A 194 24.20 1.77 26.12
CA ALA A 194 24.18 0.36 25.79
C ALA A 194 22.76 -0.17 25.55
N ARG A 195 21.75 0.36 26.26
CA ARG A 195 20.35 -0.08 26.08
C ARG A 195 19.81 0.36 24.72
N LEU A 196 20.09 1.60 24.32
CA LEU A 196 19.67 2.12 23.01
C LEU A 196 20.46 1.48 21.86
N ARG A 197 21.71 1.08 22.09
CA ARG A 197 22.46 0.30 21.08
C ARG A 197 21.82 -1.06 20.80
N GLU A 198 21.20 -1.70 21.81
CA GLU A 198 20.46 -2.98 21.63
C GLU A 198 19.16 -2.85 20.83
N PHE A 199 18.72 -1.62 20.53
CA PHE A 199 17.62 -1.38 19.60
C PHE A 199 17.99 -1.72 18.16
N PHE A 200 19.27 -1.85 17.85
CA PHE A 200 19.81 -2.07 16.51
C PHE A 200 20.63 -3.37 16.43
N HIS A 201 20.70 -3.93 15.24
CA HIS A 201 21.62 -5.01 14.94
C HIS A 201 23.01 -4.44 14.71
N THR A 202 23.92 -4.60 15.69
CA THR A 202 25.29 -4.05 15.61
C THR A 202 26.35 -5.12 15.85
N TYR A 203 27.46 -5.07 15.11
CA TYR A 203 28.54 -6.06 15.11
C TYR A 203 29.90 -5.39 15.26
N PRO A 204 30.83 -5.96 16.09
CA PRO A 204 32.16 -5.34 16.30
C PRO A 204 33.06 -5.46 15.07
N ASP A 205 32.83 -6.43 14.21
CA ASP A 205 33.62 -6.75 13.03
C ASP A 205 32.73 -7.27 11.88
N ARG A 206 33.34 -7.70 10.77
CA ARG A 206 32.64 -8.23 9.59
C ARG A 206 32.32 -9.72 9.65
N VAL A 207 32.72 -10.45 10.68
CA VAL A 207 32.54 -11.91 10.73
C VAL A 207 31.08 -12.32 10.62
N GLN A 208 30.20 -11.71 11.41
CA GLN A 208 28.77 -11.98 11.33
C GLN A 208 28.09 -11.31 10.11
N PRO A 209 28.32 -10.02 9.81
CA PRO A 209 27.85 -9.39 8.58
C PRO A 209 28.15 -10.21 7.32
N ASP A 210 29.39 -10.67 7.11
CA ASP A 210 29.77 -11.46 5.93
C ASP A 210 29.06 -12.82 5.87
N ARG A 211 28.67 -13.40 7.00
CA ARG A 211 27.86 -14.63 7.04
C ARG A 211 26.42 -14.36 6.58
N TYR A 212 25.84 -13.25 6.99
CA TYR A 212 24.51 -12.85 6.55
C TYR A 212 24.49 -12.50 5.07
N GLU A 213 25.45 -11.72 4.57
CA GLU A 213 25.51 -11.29 3.16
C GLU A 213 25.60 -12.43 2.15
N ARG A 214 25.96 -13.66 2.58
CA ARG A 214 25.91 -14.85 1.71
C ARG A 214 24.51 -15.24 1.27
N THR A 215 23.47 -14.87 2.02
CA THR A 215 22.07 -15.25 1.80
C THR A 215 21.15 -14.07 1.61
N LEU A 216 21.60 -12.85 1.95
CA LEU A 216 20.80 -11.62 1.81
C LEU A 216 20.74 -11.16 0.35
N GLY A 217 19.54 -10.70 -0.07
CA GLY A 217 19.38 -9.86 -1.23
C GLY A 217 19.78 -8.40 -0.93
N GLN A 218 19.91 -7.59 -1.98
CA GLN A 218 20.11 -6.14 -1.88
C GLN A 218 18.91 -5.44 -2.46
N VAL A 219 18.34 -4.49 -1.71
CA VAL A 219 17.16 -3.72 -2.16
C VAL A 219 17.59 -2.65 -3.17
N PHE A 220 18.66 -1.93 -2.88
CA PHE A 220 19.19 -0.87 -3.74
C PHE A 220 20.65 -1.18 -4.16
N PRO A 221 20.88 -2.19 -5.03
CA PRO A 221 22.23 -2.66 -5.34
C PRO A 221 23.12 -1.61 -6.01
N GLN A 222 22.54 -0.58 -6.65
CA GLN A 222 23.30 0.50 -7.29
C GLN A 222 23.44 1.73 -6.38
N ALA A 223 22.37 2.12 -5.67
CA ALA A 223 22.35 3.33 -4.85
C ALA A 223 22.95 3.11 -3.45
N ALA A 224 22.76 1.91 -2.87
CA ALA A 224 23.23 1.56 -1.53
C ALA A 224 23.66 0.08 -1.50
N PRO A 225 24.82 -0.26 -2.07
CA PRO A 225 25.30 -1.64 -2.11
C PRO A 225 25.69 -2.15 -0.72
N GLY A 226 25.38 -3.40 -0.43
CA GLY A 226 25.61 -4.06 0.86
C GLY A 226 24.42 -3.92 1.80
N ASN A 227 24.51 -4.58 2.97
CA ASN A 227 23.49 -4.55 4.01
C ASN A 227 24.03 -4.10 5.36
N PHE A 228 25.27 -3.63 5.43
CA PHE A 228 25.92 -3.23 6.69
C PHE A 228 26.79 -2.00 6.46
N THR A 229 26.63 -1.02 7.35
CA THR A 229 27.38 0.26 7.34
C THR A 229 28.26 0.35 8.57
N PHE A 230 29.55 0.69 8.41
CA PHE A 230 30.43 0.97 9.54
C PHE A 230 30.13 2.36 10.11
N VAL A 231 29.87 2.42 11.40
CA VAL A 231 29.57 3.67 12.13
C VAL A 231 30.75 3.99 13.04
N PRO A 232 31.54 5.02 12.70
CA PRO A 232 32.75 5.36 13.43
C PRO A 232 32.51 5.68 14.91
N GLU A 233 31.41 6.33 15.26
CA GLU A 233 31.08 6.71 16.65
C GLU A 233 30.82 5.48 17.52
N LEU A 234 30.31 4.41 16.93
CA LEU A 234 30.09 3.13 17.61
C LEU A 234 31.30 2.19 17.54
N GLN A 235 32.24 2.42 16.61
CA GLN A 235 33.26 1.46 16.21
C GLN A 235 32.66 0.09 15.88
N ARG A 236 31.49 0.06 15.19
CA ARG A 236 30.74 -1.15 14.87
C ARG A 236 30.10 -1.05 13.49
N TRP A 237 29.80 -2.20 12.94
CA TRP A 237 28.95 -2.36 11.78
C TRP A 237 27.49 -2.40 12.22
N VAL A 238 26.65 -1.58 11.59
CA VAL A 238 25.20 -1.54 11.82
C VAL A 238 24.49 -2.15 10.61
N TRP A 239 23.44 -2.90 10.84
CA TRP A 239 22.59 -3.43 9.76
C TRP A 239 21.80 -2.29 9.11
N THR A 240 21.88 -2.21 7.78
CA THR A 240 21.24 -1.17 6.95
C THR A 240 20.69 -1.82 5.69
N THR A 241 19.48 -2.40 5.76
CA THR A 241 18.85 -3.12 4.64
C THR A 241 18.63 -2.22 3.42
N PHE A 242 18.36 -0.94 3.63
CA PHE A 242 18.04 0.05 2.60
C PHE A 242 19.23 1.01 2.40
N TYR A 243 19.16 2.21 2.95
CA TYR A 243 20.24 3.17 2.85
C TYR A 243 21.16 3.16 4.09
N PRO A 244 22.41 3.58 3.98
CA PRO A 244 23.37 3.62 5.11
C PRO A 244 22.88 4.40 6.32
N TYR A 245 21.97 5.35 6.12
CA TYR A 245 21.36 6.18 7.17
C TYR A 245 20.05 5.61 7.73
N GLN A 246 19.59 4.44 7.26
CA GLN A 246 18.40 3.71 7.74
C GLN A 246 18.86 2.48 8.53
N TRP A 247 18.83 2.59 9.87
CA TRP A 247 19.34 1.55 10.77
C TRP A 247 18.24 0.57 11.13
N ASP A 248 18.43 -0.70 10.83
CA ASP A 248 17.45 -1.76 11.07
C ASP A 248 17.24 -2.01 12.56
N LEU A 249 15.97 -2.06 12.97
CA LEU A 249 15.54 -2.29 14.34
C LEU A 249 15.65 -3.76 14.72
N ASN A 250 16.11 -4.01 15.95
CA ASN A 250 16.29 -5.34 16.51
C ASN A 250 15.04 -5.80 17.29
N TYR A 251 14.11 -6.42 16.63
CA TYR A 251 12.90 -6.96 17.29
C TYR A 251 13.15 -8.18 18.19
N ALA A 252 14.35 -8.76 18.25
CA ALA A 252 14.69 -9.69 19.31
C ALA A 252 14.75 -9.01 20.69
N ASN A 253 14.88 -7.67 20.71
CA ASN A 253 14.73 -6.85 21.90
C ASN A 253 13.25 -6.43 22.10
N PRO A 254 12.53 -6.90 23.12
CA PRO A 254 11.12 -6.60 23.35
C PRO A 254 10.86 -5.09 23.58
N ALA A 255 11.85 -4.31 24.00
CA ALA A 255 11.70 -2.86 24.14
C ALA A 255 11.43 -2.17 22.81
N VAL A 256 11.98 -2.68 21.69
CA VAL A 256 11.69 -2.19 20.32
C VAL A 256 10.23 -2.43 19.98
N PHE A 257 9.70 -3.64 20.22
CA PHE A 257 8.29 -3.95 19.98
C PHE A 257 7.36 -3.03 20.80
N ALA A 258 7.65 -2.86 22.09
CA ALA A 258 6.85 -2.00 22.97
C ALA A 258 6.87 -0.54 22.51
N ALA A 259 8.04 -0.03 22.08
CA ALA A 259 8.15 1.34 21.55
C ALA A 259 7.35 1.53 20.26
N MET A 260 7.40 0.57 19.33
CA MET A 260 6.65 0.64 18.06
C MET A 260 5.13 0.48 18.26
N ALA A 261 4.69 -0.39 19.18
CA ALA A 261 3.29 -0.49 19.57
C ALA A 261 2.79 0.84 20.19
N GLY A 262 3.63 1.47 21.02
CA GLY A 262 3.36 2.79 21.59
C GLY A 262 3.23 3.87 20.52
N ALA A 263 4.15 3.91 19.54
CA ALA A 263 4.11 4.85 18.42
C ALA A 263 2.82 4.68 17.58
N MET A 264 2.44 3.44 17.27
CA MET A 264 1.19 3.13 16.56
C MET A 264 -0.03 3.69 17.29
N LEU A 265 -0.18 3.41 18.59
CA LEU A 265 -1.32 3.88 19.38
C LEU A 265 -1.29 5.38 19.62
N GLY A 266 -0.10 5.97 19.76
CA GLY A 266 0.09 7.42 19.86
C GLY A 266 -0.43 8.16 18.61
N LEU A 267 -0.06 7.70 17.42
CA LEU A 267 -0.55 8.22 16.15
C LEU A 267 -2.04 7.95 15.94
N ALA A 268 -2.54 6.78 16.36
CA ALA A 268 -3.97 6.48 16.36
C ALA A 268 -4.77 7.48 17.22
N ASN A 269 -4.20 7.94 18.33
CA ASN A 269 -4.81 9.00 19.19
C ASN A 269 -4.75 10.39 18.56
N GLN A 270 -3.84 10.62 17.60
CA GLN A 270 -3.84 11.82 16.77
C GLN A 270 -4.81 11.73 15.58
N GLY A 271 -5.57 10.64 15.46
CA GLY A 271 -6.61 10.46 14.45
C GLY A 271 -6.15 9.76 13.18
N VAL A 272 -4.98 9.12 13.18
CA VAL A 272 -4.60 8.17 12.12
C VAL A 272 -5.47 6.92 12.26
N GLU A 273 -6.10 6.52 11.16
CA GLU A 273 -7.10 5.45 11.15
C GLU A 273 -6.63 4.18 10.44
N VAL A 274 -5.63 4.31 9.58
CA VAL A 274 -5.00 3.19 8.88
C VAL A 274 -3.49 3.34 8.93
N PHE A 275 -2.77 2.27 9.23
CA PHE A 275 -1.31 2.26 9.17
C PHE A 275 -0.83 1.41 8.00
N ARG A 276 -0.08 2.01 7.07
CA ARG A 276 0.76 1.26 6.14
C ARG A 276 2.01 0.83 6.90
N LEU A 277 2.08 -0.46 7.18
CA LEU A 277 3.25 -1.06 7.82
C LEU A 277 4.31 -1.28 6.74
N ASP A 278 5.29 -0.39 6.75
CA ASP A 278 6.36 -0.38 5.75
C ASP A 278 7.31 -1.55 5.93
N SER A 279 7.74 -2.13 4.81
CA SER A 279 8.82 -3.13 4.75
C SER A 279 8.61 -4.34 5.68
N THR A 280 7.36 -4.79 5.83
CA THR A 280 6.99 -5.87 6.78
C THR A 280 7.72 -7.19 6.58
N ALA A 281 8.20 -7.45 5.35
CA ALA A 281 8.93 -8.67 5.05
C ALA A 281 10.28 -8.78 5.77
N PHE A 282 10.89 -7.66 6.21
CA PHE A 282 12.26 -7.60 6.72
C PHE A 282 12.38 -7.56 8.24
N LEU A 283 11.29 -7.61 9.00
CA LEU A 283 11.27 -7.32 10.45
C LEU A 283 12.13 -8.27 11.32
N TRP A 284 12.42 -9.49 10.86
CA TRP A 284 13.16 -10.45 11.66
C TRP A 284 14.41 -10.97 10.95
N LYS A 285 15.55 -10.95 11.67
CA LYS A 285 16.84 -11.35 11.14
C LYS A 285 17.21 -12.77 11.64
N ARG A 286 17.32 -13.74 10.72
CA ARG A 286 17.68 -15.13 11.02
C ARG A 286 18.91 -15.54 10.22
N ALA A 287 19.97 -15.96 10.92
CA ALA A 287 21.19 -16.42 10.28
C ALA A 287 20.94 -17.61 9.35
N GLY A 288 21.52 -17.56 8.15
CA GLY A 288 21.38 -18.62 7.13
C GLY A 288 20.08 -18.58 6.32
N SER A 289 19.25 -17.54 6.52
CA SER A 289 18.08 -17.25 5.68
C SER A 289 18.30 -15.96 4.89
N ASP A 290 17.36 -15.64 3.99
CA ASP A 290 17.29 -14.35 3.31
C ASP A 290 16.78 -13.20 4.20
N CYS A 291 16.43 -13.49 5.45
CA CYS A 291 15.82 -12.58 6.42
C CYS A 291 14.53 -11.91 5.94
N MET A 292 13.79 -12.57 5.03
CA MET A 292 12.51 -12.12 4.54
C MET A 292 11.40 -13.09 4.92
N ASN A 293 10.23 -12.55 5.25
CA ASN A 293 9.01 -13.35 5.56
C ASN A 293 9.23 -14.41 6.64
N GLN A 294 10.06 -14.10 7.64
CA GLN A 294 10.32 -15.04 8.74
C GLN A 294 9.06 -15.20 9.61
N PRO A 295 8.81 -16.39 10.19
CA PRO A 295 7.64 -16.62 11.06
C PRO A 295 7.51 -15.61 12.19
N GLU A 296 8.62 -15.16 12.76
CA GLU A 296 8.64 -14.15 13.83
C GLU A 296 8.14 -12.78 13.35
N ALA A 297 8.36 -12.40 12.09
CA ALA A 297 7.79 -11.17 11.52
C ALA A 297 6.25 -11.24 11.55
N HIS A 298 5.67 -12.38 11.17
CA HIS A 298 4.22 -12.60 11.27
C HIS A 298 3.73 -12.59 12.73
N HIS A 299 4.49 -13.16 13.67
CA HIS A 299 4.15 -13.09 15.11
C HIS A 299 4.11 -11.64 15.61
N LEU A 300 5.07 -10.79 15.19
CA LEU A 300 5.07 -9.36 15.53
C LEU A 300 3.82 -8.64 14.98
N LEU A 301 3.48 -8.87 13.71
CA LEU A 301 2.32 -8.24 13.07
C LEU A 301 1.00 -8.70 13.71
N GLN A 302 0.85 -9.99 14.02
CA GLN A 302 -0.32 -10.52 14.71
C GLN A 302 -0.46 -9.97 16.13
N ALA A 303 0.67 -9.78 16.86
CA ALA A 303 0.66 -9.15 18.18
C ALA A 303 0.28 -7.67 18.09
N LEU A 304 0.80 -6.90 17.09
CA LEU A 304 0.39 -5.51 16.83
C LEU A 304 -1.10 -5.43 16.48
N ARG A 305 -1.61 -6.38 15.67
CA ARG A 305 -3.03 -6.48 15.34
C ARG A 305 -3.89 -6.68 16.58
N ALA A 306 -3.48 -7.58 17.48
CA ALA A 306 -4.19 -7.84 18.73
C ALA A 306 -4.19 -6.60 19.65
N ILE A 307 -3.07 -5.90 19.75
CA ILE A 307 -2.95 -4.62 20.50
C ILE A 307 -3.90 -3.56 19.94
N ALA A 308 -3.91 -3.38 18.61
CA ALA A 308 -4.83 -2.44 17.96
C ALA A 308 -6.29 -2.82 18.25
N ALA A 309 -6.66 -4.10 18.14
CA ALA A 309 -8.01 -4.59 18.41
C ALA A 309 -8.44 -4.37 19.87
N ILE A 310 -7.50 -4.33 20.83
CA ILE A 310 -7.78 -4.04 22.24
C ILE A 310 -8.01 -2.54 22.47
N ALA A 311 -7.08 -1.69 22.02
CA ALA A 311 -6.99 -0.29 22.43
C ALA A 311 -7.55 0.71 21.42
N ALA A 312 -7.60 0.36 20.14
CA ALA A 312 -8.07 1.20 19.03
C ALA A 312 -8.71 0.34 17.93
N PRO A 313 -9.84 -0.35 18.21
CA PRO A 313 -10.39 -1.40 17.33
C PRO A 313 -10.89 -0.90 15.98
N GLY A 314 -11.07 0.41 15.81
CA GLY A 314 -11.40 1.04 14.53
C GLY A 314 -10.20 1.23 13.60
N VAL A 315 -8.98 0.95 14.05
CA VAL A 315 -7.75 1.11 13.27
C VAL A 315 -7.52 -0.10 12.36
N LEU A 316 -7.10 0.17 11.12
CA LEU A 316 -6.72 -0.85 10.16
C LEU A 316 -5.19 -0.92 10.00
N LEU A 317 -4.68 -2.15 9.84
CA LEU A 317 -3.28 -2.40 9.47
C LEU A 317 -3.23 -2.83 8.00
N LYS A 318 -2.32 -2.22 7.24
CA LYS A 318 -2.08 -2.47 5.82
C LYS A 318 -0.64 -2.92 5.62
N ALA A 319 -0.42 -4.17 5.21
CA ALA A 319 0.92 -4.68 4.95
C ALA A 319 1.47 -4.13 3.62
N GLU A 320 2.68 -3.59 3.69
CA GLU A 320 3.52 -3.41 2.51
C GLU A 320 4.54 -4.55 2.49
N ALA A 321 4.29 -5.51 1.59
CA ALA A 321 5.13 -6.66 1.36
C ALA A 321 5.26 -6.87 -0.15
N ILE A 322 6.42 -6.55 -0.70
CA ILE A 322 6.70 -6.73 -2.14
C ILE A 322 7.23 -8.16 -2.33
N VAL A 323 6.30 -9.08 -2.39
CA VAL A 323 6.57 -10.53 -2.49
C VAL A 323 5.72 -11.16 -3.59
N PRO A 324 6.11 -12.33 -4.14
CA PRO A 324 5.30 -13.06 -5.11
C PRO A 324 3.88 -13.35 -4.60
N THR A 325 2.90 -13.38 -5.51
CA THR A 325 1.47 -13.56 -5.22
C THR A 325 1.19 -14.70 -4.23
N PRO A 326 1.79 -15.91 -4.32
CA PRO A 326 1.52 -17.00 -3.38
C PRO A 326 1.94 -16.74 -1.93
N LYS A 327 2.84 -15.77 -1.66
CA LYS A 327 3.31 -15.42 -0.31
C LYS A 327 2.46 -14.33 0.34
N LEU A 328 1.72 -13.55 -0.43
CA LEU A 328 0.89 -12.43 0.07
C LEU A 328 -0.19 -12.85 1.07
N PRO A 329 -0.91 -13.98 0.91
CA PRO A 329 -1.98 -14.37 1.84
C PRO A 329 -1.53 -14.53 3.29
N ALA A 330 -0.25 -14.86 3.54
CA ALA A 330 0.29 -14.96 4.89
C ALA A 330 0.12 -13.66 5.70
N TYR A 331 0.16 -12.50 5.03
CA TYR A 331 0.00 -11.18 5.67
C TYR A 331 -1.43 -10.84 6.10
N PHE A 332 -2.41 -11.65 5.76
CA PHE A 332 -3.76 -11.55 6.32
C PHE A 332 -3.92 -12.42 7.58
N GLY A 333 -3.00 -13.37 7.80
CA GLY A 333 -3.08 -14.35 8.89
C GLY A 333 -4.18 -15.38 8.65
N SER A 334 -4.81 -15.81 9.74
CA SER A 334 -5.95 -16.74 9.75
C SER A 334 -7.06 -16.21 10.65
N ASP A 335 -8.23 -16.86 10.62
CA ASP A 335 -9.34 -16.50 11.52
C ASP A 335 -8.95 -16.60 13.00
N ALA A 336 -8.10 -17.58 13.35
CA ALA A 336 -7.60 -17.77 14.72
C ALA A 336 -6.50 -16.78 15.11
N ALA A 337 -5.73 -16.28 14.14
CA ALA A 337 -4.62 -15.35 14.34
C ALA A 337 -4.57 -14.34 13.18
N PRO A 338 -5.49 -13.36 13.17
CA PRO A 338 -5.53 -12.35 12.10
C PRO A 338 -4.29 -11.45 12.16
N GLU A 339 -3.83 -11.03 10.97
CA GLU A 339 -2.65 -10.16 10.82
C GLU A 339 -3.08 -8.80 10.26
N CYS A 340 -2.79 -8.46 9.02
CA CYS A 340 -3.22 -7.20 8.45
C CYS A 340 -4.63 -7.29 7.85
N HIS A 341 -5.32 -6.17 7.80
CA HIS A 341 -6.65 -6.07 7.17
C HIS A 341 -6.52 -5.93 5.64
N ILE A 342 -5.45 -5.24 5.20
CA ILE A 342 -5.24 -4.87 3.82
C ILE A 342 -3.82 -5.26 3.41
N ALA A 343 -3.64 -5.75 2.19
CA ALA A 343 -2.33 -5.95 1.59
C ALA A 343 -2.31 -5.46 0.13
N TYR A 344 -1.18 -4.91 -0.30
CA TYR A 344 -0.98 -4.47 -1.68
C TYR A 344 -0.98 -5.67 -2.64
N HIS A 345 -1.70 -5.54 -3.75
CA HIS A 345 -1.63 -6.50 -4.84
C HIS A 345 -0.68 -6.00 -5.95
N SER A 346 0.61 -5.95 -5.61
CA SER A 346 1.65 -5.42 -6.51
C SER A 346 1.77 -6.23 -7.81
N SER A 347 1.57 -7.56 -7.75
CA SER A 347 1.57 -8.41 -8.94
C SER A 347 0.45 -8.04 -9.92
N LEU A 348 -0.73 -7.66 -9.45
CA LEU A 348 -1.84 -7.22 -10.32
C LEU A 348 -1.48 -5.93 -11.05
N MET A 349 -0.90 -4.96 -10.34
CA MET A 349 -0.44 -3.69 -10.90
C MET A 349 0.63 -3.94 -11.97
N ALA A 350 1.69 -4.68 -11.64
CA ALA A 350 2.77 -4.98 -12.57
C ALA A 350 2.28 -5.77 -13.80
N ALA A 351 1.41 -6.78 -13.62
CA ALA A 351 0.84 -7.55 -14.71
C ALA A 351 -0.09 -6.73 -15.61
N GLY A 352 -0.80 -5.73 -15.07
CA GLY A 352 -1.58 -4.78 -15.86
C GLY A 352 -0.70 -3.98 -16.82
N TRP A 353 0.42 -3.45 -16.36
CA TRP A 353 1.41 -2.77 -17.21
C TRP A 353 2.06 -3.73 -18.20
N GLY A 354 2.36 -4.96 -17.78
CA GLY A 354 2.87 -6.01 -18.67
C GLY A 354 1.89 -6.32 -19.80
N ALA A 355 0.61 -6.44 -19.50
CA ALA A 355 -0.43 -6.70 -20.50
C ALA A 355 -0.55 -5.57 -21.55
N LEU A 356 -0.39 -4.31 -21.15
CA LEU A 356 -0.33 -3.19 -22.09
C LEU A 356 0.92 -3.24 -22.98
N ALA A 357 2.08 -3.55 -22.41
CA ALA A 357 3.35 -3.61 -23.13
C ALA A 357 3.38 -4.75 -24.17
N GLU A 358 2.87 -5.93 -23.80
CA GLU A 358 2.84 -7.12 -24.65
C GLU A 358 1.60 -7.17 -25.57
N GLN A 359 0.56 -6.38 -25.29
CA GLN A 359 -0.76 -6.48 -25.91
C GLN A 359 -1.33 -7.91 -25.77
N ASP A 360 -1.05 -8.53 -24.64
CA ASP A 360 -1.42 -9.89 -24.29
C ASP A 360 -1.77 -9.96 -22.80
N THR A 361 -2.86 -10.64 -22.45
CA THR A 361 -3.35 -10.74 -21.08
C THR A 361 -2.91 -12.00 -20.34
N ASP A 362 -2.06 -12.85 -20.92
CA ASP A 362 -1.65 -14.12 -20.34
C ASP A 362 -1.06 -13.95 -18.94
N LEU A 363 -0.05 -13.09 -18.79
CA LEU A 363 0.57 -12.79 -17.49
C LEU A 363 -0.44 -12.28 -16.46
N LEU A 364 -1.31 -11.36 -16.88
CA LEU A 364 -2.36 -10.79 -16.01
C LEU A 364 -3.38 -11.87 -15.61
N ARG A 365 -3.77 -12.75 -16.53
CA ARG A 365 -4.68 -13.86 -16.27
C ARG A 365 -4.09 -14.86 -15.27
N GLN A 366 -2.81 -15.16 -15.38
CA GLN A 366 -2.11 -16.03 -14.44
C GLN A 366 -2.09 -15.43 -13.02
N VAL A 367 -1.79 -14.14 -12.89
CA VAL A 367 -1.84 -13.42 -11.60
C VAL A 367 -3.25 -13.45 -11.00
N ILE A 368 -4.28 -13.16 -11.81
CA ILE A 368 -5.68 -13.18 -11.33
C ILE A 368 -6.08 -14.60 -10.89
N ALA A 369 -5.70 -15.63 -11.64
CA ALA A 369 -5.99 -17.01 -11.30
C ALA A 369 -5.24 -17.49 -10.04
N ALA A 370 -4.01 -17.01 -9.83
CA ALA A 370 -3.20 -17.31 -8.65
C ALA A 370 -3.64 -16.54 -7.38
N THR A 371 -4.48 -15.50 -7.53
CA THR A 371 -4.95 -14.68 -6.40
C THR A 371 -6.04 -15.42 -5.63
N PRO A 372 -5.78 -15.84 -4.38
CA PRO A 372 -6.73 -16.63 -3.61
C PRO A 372 -7.91 -15.77 -3.11
N PRO A 373 -9.02 -16.41 -2.68
CA PRO A 373 -10.02 -15.76 -1.86
C PRO A 373 -9.41 -15.30 -0.54
N LEU A 374 -9.97 -14.24 0.03
CA LEU A 374 -9.51 -13.64 1.28
C LEU A 374 -10.27 -14.19 2.50
N PRO A 375 -9.66 -14.19 3.69
CA PRO A 375 -10.39 -14.41 4.93
C PRO A 375 -11.40 -13.27 5.17
N PRO A 376 -12.42 -13.49 6.02
CA PRO A 376 -13.38 -12.45 6.40
C PRO A 376 -12.67 -11.19 6.93
N ALA A 377 -13.22 -10.01 6.63
CA ALA A 377 -12.67 -8.73 7.04
C ALA A 377 -11.21 -8.48 6.59
N ALA A 378 -10.84 -9.01 5.42
CA ALA A 378 -9.60 -8.73 4.73
C ALA A 378 -9.87 -8.15 3.33
N CYS A 379 -8.94 -7.37 2.80
CA CYS A 379 -9.11 -6.70 1.52
C CYS A 379 -7.77 -6.57 0.78
N TRP A 380 -7.76 -6.89 -0.52
CA TRP A 380 -6.67 -6.47 -1.40
C TRP A 380 -6.71 -4.96 -1.60
N LEU A 381 -5.54 -4.34 -1.81
CA LEU A 381 -5.43 -3.00 -2.32
C LEU A 381 -4.97 -3.07 -3.78
N SER A 382 -5.74 -2.48 -4.69
CA SER A 382 -5.42 -2.36 -6.11
C SER A 382 -5.05 -0.93 -6.46
N TYR A 383 -4.13 -0.75 -7.39
CA TYR A 383 -3.65 0.56 -7.81
C TYR A 383 -3.01 0.47 -9.20
N VAL A 384 -2.90 1.60 -9.89
CA VAL A 384 -2.23 1.69 -11.19
C VAL A 384 -0.79 2.12 -11.02
N ARG A 385 -0.54 3.14 -10.22
CA ARG A 385 0.77 3.64 -9.84
C ARG A 385 0.80 4.06 -8.37
N CYS A 386 2.02 4.19 -7.84
CA CYS A 386 2.29 4.77 -6.53
C CYS A 386 3.63 5.53 -6.57
N HIS A 387 4.12 5.93 -5.43
CA HIS A 387 5.40 6.64 -5.27
C HIS A 387 6.64 5.76 -5.50
N ASP A 388 6.47 4.42 -5.49
CA ASP A 388 7.53 3.44 -5.70
C ASP A 388 7.55 2.91 -7.13
N ASP A 389 8.59 2.16 -7.47
CA ASP A 389 8.75 1.53 -8.77
C ASP A 389 7.74 0.39 -9.02
N ILE A 390 7.61 0.00 -10.26
CA ILE A 390 6.97 -1.24 -10.67
C ILE A 390 8.01 -2.35 -10.49
N GLY A 391 7.96 -3.07 -9.37
CA GLY A 391 8.90 -4.17 -9.11
C GLY A 391 8.55 -5.41 -9.94
N TRP A 392 9.45 -5.83 -10.81
CA TRP A 392 9.20 -6.96 -11.73
C TRP A 392 9.39 -8.33 -11.09
N ASN A 393 10.19 -8.42 -10.03
CA ASN A 393 10.48 -9.68 -9.34
C ASN A 393 9.24 -10.39 -8.78
N VAL A 394 8.17 -9.64 -8.51
CA VAL A 394 6.90 -10.21 -8.01
C VAL A 394 6.19 -11.10 -9.03
N LEU A 395 6.59 -11.04 -10.31
CA LEU A 395 5.96 -11.78 -11.41
C LEU A 395 6.82 -12.94 -11.94
N LEU A 396 7.97 -13.24 -11.32
CA LEU A 396 8.87 -14.28 -11.81
C LEU A 396 8.21 -15.66 -11.91
N ASN A 397 7.27 -15.97 -11.01
CA ASN A 397 6.55 -17.25 -11.03
C ASN A 397 5.56 -17.33 -12.21
N GLU A 398 4.87 -16.25 -12.51
CA GLU A 398 3.83 -16.15 -13.53
C GLU A 398 4.41 -15.88 -14.93
N ALA A 399 5.64 -15.36 -15.01
CA ALA A 399 6.28 -15.02 -16.27
C ALA A 399 6.78 -16.24 -17.08
N GLY A 400 6.78 -17.43 -16.48
CA GLY A 400 7.15 -18.68 -17.14
C GLY A 400 8.67 -18.93 -17.24
N PRO A 401 9.10 -19.92 -18.01
CA PRO A 401 10.52 -20.35 -18.08
C PRO A 401 11.49 -19.25 -18.55
N ASP A 402 11.06 -18.40 -19.48
CA ASP A 402 11.82 -17.24 -19.97
C ASP A 402 11.51 -15.96 -19.20
N GLY A 403 10.98 -16.10 -17.97
CA GLY A 403 10.46 -15.01 -17.15
C GLY A 403 11.39 -13.81 -17.04
N PRO A 404 12.66 -13.94 -16.64
CA PRO A 404 13.56 -12.79 -16.56
C PRO A 404 13.69 -12.01 -17.86
N ALA A 405 13.84 -12.69 -18.99
CA ALA A 405 13.95 -12.05 -20.31
C ALA A 405 12.63 -11.42 -20.76
N ARG A 406 11.48 -12.04 -20.46
CA ARG A 406 10.14 -11.48 -20.70
C ARG A 406 9.95 -10.18 -19.93
N LEU A 407 10.22 -10.20 -18.64
CA LEU A 407 10.07 -9.03 -17.77
C LEU A 407 11.05 -7.91 -18.16
N ALA A 408 12.27 -8.24 -18.58
CA ALA A 408 13.22 -7.26 -19.11
C ALA A 408 12.74 -6.59 -20.40
N ARG A 409 12.06 -7.32 -21.31
CA ARG A 409 11.45 -6.73 -22.52
C ARG A 409 10.32 -5.76 -22.15
N ILE A 410 9.47 -6.13 -21.20
CA ILE A 410 8.39 -5.25 -20.69
C ILE A 410 8.99 -3.99 -20.08
N ALA A 411 9.98 -4.11 -19.21
CA ALA A 411 10.64 -2.97 -18.56
C ALA A 411 11.28 -2.01 -19.60
N ARG A 412 11.95 -2.53 -20.63
CA ARG A 412 12.52 -1.72 -21.71
C ARG A 412 11.44 -1.02 -22.53
N PHE A 413 10.31 -1.69 -22.80
CA PHE A 413 9.19 -1.05 -23.46
C PHE A 413 8.68 0.16 -22.65
N LEU A 414 8.52 -0.01 -21.33
CA LEU A 414 8.08 1.07 -20.45
C LEU A 414 9.13 2.19 -20.31
N ALA A 415 10.41 1.89 -20.45
CA ALA A 415 11.48 2.89 -20.51
C ALA A 415 11.56 3.62 -21.86
N GLY A 416 10.75 3.23 -22.86
CA GLY A 416 10.76 3.85 -24.19
C GLY A 416 11.93 3.42 -25.08
N GLU A 417 12.67 2.37 -24.72
CA GLU A 417 13.90 1.98 -25.41
C GLU A 417 13.71 1.37 -26.81
N PRO A 418 12.73 0.49 -27.10
CA PRO A 418 12.53 0.03 -28.46
C PRO A 418 11.84 1.11 -29.30
N GLY A 419 12.31 1.30 -30.52
CA GLY A 419 11.63 2.15 -31.50
C GLY A 419 10.18 1.69 -31.66
N GLY A 420 9.23 2.62 -31.43
CA GLY A 420 7.79 2.35 -31.47
C GLY A 420 7.13 2.23 -30.10
N SER A 421 7.86 2.23 -28.98
CA SER A 421 7.24 2.38 -27.68
C SER A 421 6.64 3.77 -27.49
N TYR A 422 5.39 3.81 -27.02
CA TYR A 422 4.72 5.04 -26.62
C TYR A 422 5.08 5.48 -25.19
N ALA A 423 5.62 4.58 -24.37
CA ALA A 423 5.90 4.86 -22.97
C ALA A 423 7.13 5.77 -22.79
N ARG A 424 7.10 6.55 -21.71
CA ARG A 424 8.19 7.43 -21.27
C ARG A 424 8.44 7.20 -19.79
N GLY A 425 9.13 6.13 -19.46
CA GLY A 425 9.56 5.79 -18.11
C GLY A 425 11.07 5.71 -18.00
N ALA A 426 11.55 5.17 -16.88
CA ALA A 426 12.94 4.90 -16.64
C ALA A 426 13.13 3.54 -15.96
N ALA A 427 14.26 2.86 -16.25
CA ALA A 427 14.68 1.70 -15.48
C ALA A 427 15.10 2.12 -14.07
N PHE A 428 14.89 1.21 -13.10
CA PHE A 428 15.28 1.41 -11.71
C PHE A 428 16.10 0.23 -11.21
N GLN A 429 17.29 0.50 -10.63
CA GLN A 429 18.20 -0.46 -10.03
C GLN A 429 18.58 -1.68 -10.93
N SER A 430 18.39 -1.56 -12.24
CA SER A 430 18.69 -2.63 -13.20
C SER A 430 20.20 -2.74 -13.42
N SER A 431 20.79 -3.87 -13.06
CA SER A 431 22.24 -4.11 -13.16
C SER A 431 22.69 -4.57 -14.56
N SER A 432 21.77 -4.98 -15.42
CA SER A 432 22.04 -5.39 -16.81
C SER A 432 20.77 -5.27 -17.66
N ALA A 433 20.94 -5.23 -18.99
CA ALA A 433 19.83 -5.18 -19.94
C ALA A 433 18.92 -6.42 -19.91
N ASP A 434 19.41 -7.54 -19.38
CA ASP A 434 18.68 -8.82 -19.33
C ASP A 434 17.98 -9.09 -17.99
N LYS A 435 18.10 -8.16 -17.02
CA LYS A 435 17.47 -8.26 -15.70
C LYS A 435 16.78 -6.97 -15.34
N ALA A 436 15.45 -6.97 -15.40
CA ALA A 436 14.64 -5.89 -14.89
C ALA A 436 14.54 -6.00 -13.36
N HIS A 437 14.86 -4.93 -12.64
CA HIS A 437 14.54 -4.78 -11.23
C HIS A 437 13.23 -4.02 -11.09
N GLY A 438 13.18 -2.75 -11.51
CA GLY A 438 12.00 -1.92 -11.47
C GLY A 438 11.86 -0.98 -12.67
N SER A 439 10.68 -0.37 -12.81
CA SER A 439 10.38 0.69 -13.77
C SER A 439 9.67 1.86 -13.09
N ASN A 440 10.08 3.07 -13.43
CA ASN A 440 9.54 4.32 -12.91
C ASN A 440 8.84 5.14 -13.98
N GLY A 441 7.88 5.97 -13.55
CA GLY A 441 7.15 6.93 -14.38
C GLY A 441 5.73 7.14 -13.89
N MET A 442 5.17 8.31 -14.17
CA MET A 442 3.74 8.60 -13.99
C MET A 442 2.89 7.73 -14.92
N ALA A 443 1.68 7.38 -14.49
CA ALA A 443 0.77 6.56 -15.29
C ALA A 443 0.54 7.16 -16.70
N ALA A 444 0.35 8.46 -16.78
CA ALA A 444 0.14 9.15 -18.05
C ALA A 444 1.35 9.04 -19.00
N SER A 445 2.56 9.14 -18.47
CA SER A 445 3.80 9.00 -19.24
C SER A 445 4.01 7.56 -19.73
N LEU A 446 3.75 6.60 -18.86
CA LEU A 446 3.84 5.17 -19.21
C LEU A 446 2.74 4.73 -20.18
N ALA A 447 1.55 5.33 -20.12
CA ALA A 447 0.45 5.05 -21.03
C ALA A 447 0.57 5.79 -22.38
N GLY A 448 1.56 6.70 -22.54
CA GLY A 448 1.87 7.37 -23.79
C GLY A 448 1.19 8.73 -23.99
N LEU A 449 0.62 9.33 -22.92
CA LEU A 449 0.02 10.67 -23.01
C LEU A 449 1.11 11.74 -23.25
N GLU A 450 2.26 11.59 -22.61
CA GLU A 450 3.41 12.48 -22.75
C GLU A 450 4.02 12.43 -24.15
N SER A 451 3.98 11.28 -24.81
CA SER A 451 4.55 11.09 -26.15
C SER A 451 3.54 11.27 -27.28
N ALA A 452 2.29 11.57 -26.96
CA ALA A 452 1.22 11.72 -27.95
C ALA A 452 1.46 12.92 -28.87
N VAL A 453 1.51 12.68 -30.18
CA VAL A 453 1.69 13.72 -31.21
C VAL A 453 0.38 14.01 -31.94
N THR A 454 -0.43 12.97 -32.15
CA THR A 454 -1.71 13.10 -32.85
C THR A 454 -2.89 13.00 -31.88
N VAL A 455 -4.07 13.45 -32.32
CA VAL A 455 -5.33 13.28 -31.58
C VAL A 455 -5.59 11.79 -31.30
N GLN A 456 -5.24 10.91 -32.25
CA GLN A 456 -5.40 9.47 -32.10
C GLN A 456 -4.45 8.89 -31.02
N ASP A 457 -3.20 9.37 -30.96
CA ASP A 457 -2.26 8.95 -29.91
C ASP A 457 -2.77 9.35 -28.53
N GLN A 458 -3.29 10.57 -28.39
CA GLN A 458 -3.89 11.06 -27.15
C GLN A 458 -5.10 10.24 -26.77
N GLU A 459 -6.00 9.94 -27.71
CA GLU A 459 -7.16 9.08 -27.47
C GLU A 459 -6.75 7.69 -26.96
N TYR A 460 -5.76 7.07 -27.59
CA TYR A 460 -5.26 5.77 -27.18
C TYR A 460 -4.59 5.82 -25.80
N ALA A 461 -3.87 6.87 -25.48
CA ALA A 461 -3.28 7.05 -24.14
C ALA A 461 -4.36 7.16 -23.06
N LEU A 462 -5.40 7.96 -23.28
CA LEU A 462 -6.53 8.08 -22.36
C LEU A 462 -7.26 6.73 -22.18
N ARG A 463 -7.48 5.98 -23.26
CA ARG A 463 -8.11 4.65 -23.19
C ARG A 463 -7.25 3.66 -22.39
N ARG A 464 -5.92 3.65 -22.57
CA ARG A 464 -5.00 2.80 -21.79
C ARG A 464 -5.03 3.14 -20.29
N LEU A 465 -5.08 4.43 -19.95
CA LEU A 465 -5.23 4.88 -18.56
C LEU A 465 -6.57 4.39 -17.96
N LEU A 466 -7.68 4.65 -18.66
CA LEU A 466 -9.01 4.23 -18.21
C LEU A 466 -9.14 2.71 -18.10
N LEU A 467 -8.48 1.95 -18.99
CA LEU A 467 -8.44 0.49 -18.94
C LEU A 467 -7.74 -0.02 -17.67
N LEU A 468 -6.58 0.53 -17.31
CA LEU A 468 -5.87 0.15 -16.08
C LEU A 468 -6.63 0.58 -14.83
N HIS A 469 -7.16 1.81 -14.78
CA HIS A 469 -8.00 2.26 -13.66
C HIS A 469 -9.28 1.45 -13.55
N GLY A 470 -9.90 1.12 -14.68
CA GLY A 470 -11.07 0.24 -14.71
C GLY A 470 -10.78 -1.16 -14.20
N LEU A 471 -9.62 -1.72 -14.52
CA LEU A 471 -9.17 -2.98 -13.93
C LEU A 471 -9.02 -2.85 -12.41
N ALA A 472 -8.31 -1.83 -11.93
CA ALA A 472 -8.12 -1.62 -10.49
C ALA A 472 -9.44 -1.42 -9.74
N LEU A 473 -10.37 -0.65 -10.31
CA LEU A 473 -11.68 -0.36 -9.74
C LEU A 473 -12.64 -1.55 -9.76
N SER A 474 -12.50 -2.49 -10.70
CA SER A 474 -13.40 -3.64 -10.86
C SER A 474 -12.85 -4.97 -10.34
N PHE A 475 -11.59 -5.04 -9.97
CA PHE A 475 -10.93 -6.28 -9.54
C PHE A 475 -11.54 -6.91 -8.27
N GLY A 476 -12.05 -6.12 -7.35
CA GLY A 476 -12.50 -6.54 -6.03
C GLY A 476 -11.41 -6.34 -4.99
N ALA A 477 -11.15 -5.08 -4.73
CA ALA A 477 -10.13 -4.58 -3.83
C ALA A 477 -10.54 -3.19 -3.35
N LEU A 478 -9.78 -2.62 -2.40
CA LEU A 478 -9.76 -1.18 -2.15
C LEU A 478 -8.90 -0.53 -3.25
N PRO A 479 -9.48 0.15 -4.25
CA PRO A 479 -8.70 0.83 -5.27
C PRO A 479 -8.13 2.12 -4.73
N VAL A 480 -6.87 2.43 -5.10
CA VAL A 480 -6.18 3.67 -4.71
C VAL A 480 -5.68 4.38 -5.96
N LEU A 481 -6.05 5.64 -6.11
CA LEU A 481 -5.49 6.55 -7.10
C LEU A 481 -4.20 7.15 -6.57
N TYR A 482 -3.23 7.33 -7.41
CA TYR A 482 -2.02 8.07 -7.07
C TYR A 482 -2.16 9.52 -7.55
N MET A 483 -1.64 10.44 -6.78
CA MET A 483 -1.71 11.90 -7.02
C MET A 483 -1.39 12.27 -8.47
N GLY A 484 -2.34 12.93 -9.12
CA GLY A 484 -2.21 13.42 -10.50
C GLY A 484 -2.59 12.42 -11.59
N ASP A 485 -2.82 11.13 -11.24
CA ASP A 485 -3.33 10.15 -12.20
C ASP A 485 -4.69 10.58 -12.77
N GLU A 486 -5.54 11.19 -11.93
CA GLU A 486 -6.86 11.68 -12.31
C GLU A 486 -6.83 12.86 -13.30
N LEU A 487 -5.71 13.56 -13.35
CA LEU A 487 -5.50 14.73 -14.25
C LEU A 487 -4.58 14.41 -15.43
N GLY A 488 -4.02 13.19 -15.47
CA GLY A 488 -3.06 12.82 -16.50
C GLY A 488 -1.71 13.54 -16.37
N MET A 489 -1.28 13.82 -15.13
CA MET A 489 0.03 14.41 -14.85
C MET A 489 1.15 13.51 -15.39
N THR A 490 2.16 14.15 -16.02
CA THR A 490 3.32 13.47 -16.63
C THR A 490 4.55 13.50 -15.71
N ASN A 491 5.64 12.89 -16.15
CA ASN A 491 6.89 12.80 -15.43
C ASN A 491 7.50 14.16 -15.08
N ASP A 492 8.14 14.22 -13.90
CA ASP A 492 8.99 15.36 -13.50
C ASP A 492 10.47 15.00 -13.74
N TYR A 493 11.06 15.59 -14.78
CA TYR A 493 12.48 15.39 -15.09
C TYR A 493 13.41 16.34 -14.32
N SER A 494 12.88 17.31 -13.59
CA SER A 494 13.67 18.31 -12.86
C SER A 494 14.50 17.71 -11.72
N TYR A 495 14.13 16.49 -11.26
CA TYR A 495 14.85 15.80 -10.20
C TYR A 495 16.33 15.55 -10.54
N THR A 496 16.67 15.39 -11.83
CA THR A 496 18.06 15.16 -12.29
C THR A 496 18.99 16.35 -12.02
N GLN A 497 18.42 17.54 -11.83
CA GLN A 497 19.17 18.77 -11.51
C GLN A 497 19.42 18.94 -10.00
N ARG A 498 18.90 18.02 -9.17
CA ARG A 498 19.02 18.07 -7.72
C ARG A 498 19.94 16.98 -7.23
N ALA A 499 21.05 17.34 -6.59
CA ALA A 499 22.05 16.39 -6.10
C ALA A 499 21.49 15.34 -5.12
N ASP A 500 20.47 15.73 -4.32
CA ASP A 500 19.80 14.87 -3.34
C ASP A 500 18.82 13.86 -3.98
N ARG A 501 18.56 13.92 -5.30
CA ARG A 501 17.54 13.11 -6.00
C ARG A 501 18.01 12.52 -7.32
N ALA A 502 19.06 13.07 -7.91
CA ALA A 502 19.49 12.75 -9.28
C ALA A 502 19.75 11.25 -9.51
N MET A 503 20.11 10.51 -8.47
CA MET A 503 20.40 9.07 -8.56
C MET A 503 19.17 8.18 -8.31
N ASP A 504 18.00 8.75 -8.02
CA ASP A 504 16.77 8.02 -7.73
C ASP A 504 15.67 8.37 -8.72
N SER A 505 15.51 7.53 -9.75
CA SER A 505 14.51 7.74 -10.81
C SER A 505 13.05 7.63 -10.34
N ARG A 506 12.76 7.24 -9.07
CA ARG A 506 11.41 7.30 -8.50
C ARG A 506 10.89 8.74 -8.42
N TRP A 507 11.77 9.74 -8.45
CA TRP A 507 11.38 11.15 -8.49
C TRP A 507 10.70 11.56 -9.80
N LEU A 508 10.79 10.77 -10.87
CA LEU A 508 9.98 10.95 -12.09
C LEU A 508 8.48 11.00 -11.75
N GLN A 509 8.01 10.08 -10.90
CA GLN A 509 6.61 9.99 -10.51
C GLN A 509 6.27 10.71 -9.19
N ARG A 510 7.10 11.64 -8.76
CA ARG A 510 6.85 12.46 -7.57
C ARG A 510 6.82 13.96 -7.92
N PRO A 511 6.09 14.39 -9.00
CA PRO A 511 5.96 15.80 -9.36
C PRO A 511 5.27 16.59 -8.25
N ALA A 512 5.37 17.92 -8.27
CA ALA A 512 4.43 18.76 -7.55
C ALA A 512 3.07 18.68 -8.24
N PHE A 513 1.98 18.73 -7.46
CA PHE A 513 0.63 18.73 -8.00
C PHE A 513 0.40 19.98 -8.86
N ASP A 514 -0.13 19.78 -10.06
CA ASP A 514 -0.32 20.86 -11.04
C ASP A 514 -1.75 21.43 -10.94
N ASP A 515 -1.86 22.57 -10.26
CA ASP A 515 -3.13 23.28 -10.12
C ASP A 515 -3.72 23.77 -11.45
N SER A 516 -2.87 24.01 -12.44
CA SER A 516 -3.35 24.44 -13.76
C SER A 516 -4.13 23.32 -14.47
N LEU A 517 -3.74 22.05 -14.29
CA LEU A 517 -4.51 20.91 -14.79
C LEU A 517 -5.81 20.71 -14.00
N LEU A 518 -5.80 21.02 -12.71
CA LEU A 518 -6.99 20.94 -11.86
C LEU A 518 -8.07 21.92 -12.33
N ASP A 519 -7.70 23.11 -12.79
CA ASP A 519 -8.63 24.12 -13.33
C ASP A 519 -9.37 23.60 -14.57
N TRP A 520 -8.74 22.71 -15.36
CA TRP A 520 -9.31 22.10 -16.56
C TRP A 520 -10.10 20.80 -16.30
N ARG A 521 -10.22 20.34 -15.06
CA ARG A 521 -10.83 19.04 -14.74
C ARG A 521 -12.27 18.86 -15.21
N HIS A 522 -12.99 19.94 -15.47
CA HIS A 522 -14.37 19.92 -15.99
C HIS A 522 -14.46 20.20 -17.50
N ASP A 523 -13.34 20.42 -18.16
CA ASP A 523 -13.32 20.65 -19.59
C ASP A 523 -13.41 19.32 -20.36
N GLY A 524 -14.52 19.09 -21.04
CA GLY A 524 -14.74 17.88 -21.84
C GLY A 524 -13.87 17.76 -23.09
N VAL A 525 -13.00 18.75 -23.38
CA VAL A 525 -12.16 18.78 -24.59
C VAL A 525 -10.71 18.47 -24.26
N SER A 526 -10.15 19.05 -23.21
CA SER A 526 -8.76 18.79 -22.78
C SER A 526 -8.55 17.34 -22.35
N ALA A 527 -7.34 16.84 -22.50
CA ALA A 527 -6.99 15.48 -22.06
C ALA A 527 -7.22 15.30 -20.55
N SER A 528 -6.84 16.28 -19.74
CA SER A 528 -7.02 16.28 -18.30
C SER A 528 -8.50 16.23 -17.90
N GLY A 529 -9.33 17.11 -18.46
CA GLY A 529 -10.75 17.15 -18.16
C GLY A 529 -11.48 15.87 -18.60
N ARG A 530 -11.18 15.37 -19.80
CA ARG A 530 -11.73 14.12 -20.31
C ARG A 530 -11.38 12.92 -19.41
N LEU A 531 -10.13 12.82 -18.97
CA LEU A 531 -9.69 11.78 -18.06
C LEU A 531 -10.38 11.88 -16.70
N TYR A 532 -10.41 13.08 -16.12
CA TYR A 532 -11.04 13.33 -14.84
C TYR A 532 -12.53 12.97 -14.83
N LEU A 533 -13.26 13.45 -15.83
CA LEU A 533 -14.70 13.17 -15.97
C LEU A 533 -14.99 11.67 -16.14
N ALA A 534 -14.17 10.98 -16.95
CA ALA A 534 -14.31 9.54 -17.15
C ALA A 534 -13.98 8.74 -15.88
N LEU A 535 -12.93 9.10 -15.14
CA LEU A 535 -12.61 8.46 -13.85
C LEU A 535 -13.70 8.71 -12.81
N ARG A 536 -14.21 9.93 -12.69
CA ARG A 536 -15.38 10.21 -11.83
C ARG A 536 -16.59 9.36 -12.18
N GLN A 537 -16.84 9.16 -13.46
CA GLN A 537 -17.93 8.28 -13.92
C GLN A 537 -17.70 6.84 -13.47
N LEU A 538 -16.48 6.29 -13.66
CA LEU A 538 -16.13 4.94 -13.21
C LEU A 538 -16.31 4.79 -11.69
N VAL A 539 -15.81 5.76 -10.91
CA VAL A 539 -15.96 5.78 -9.46
C VAL A 539 -17.43 5.83 -9.04
N GLY A 540 -18.21 6.71 -9.67
CA GLY A 540 -19.65 6.83 -9.40
C GLY A 540 -20.45 5.58 -9.78
N VAL A 541 -20.10 4.90 -10.87
CA VAL A 541 -20.69 3.60 -11.23
C VAL A 541 -20.32 2.54 -10.21
N ARG A 542 -19.02 2.43 -9.86
CA ARG A 542 -18.53 1.47 -8.87
C ARG A 542 -19.26 1.60 -7.54
N ALA A 543 -19.42 2.81 -7.04
CA ALA A 543 -20.05 3.06 -5.74
C ALA A 543 -21.50 2.55 -5.65
N ARG A 544 -22.19 2.40 -6.78
CA ARG A 544 -23.59 1.92 -6.85
C ARG A 544 -23.72 0.42 -7.08
N LEU A 545 -22.64 -0.29 -7.44
CA LEU A 545 -22.67 -1.69 -7.85
C LEU A 545 -22.11 -2.61 -6.73
N PRO A 546 -22.96 -3.27 -5.93
CA PRO A 546 -22.50 -4.20 -4.88
C PRO A 546 -21.61 -5.33 -5.42
N ALA A 547 -21.76 -5.72 -6.68
CA ALA A 547 -20.89 -6.69 -7.35
C ALA A 547 -19.41 -6.27 -7.37
N LEU A 548 -19.09 -4.98 -7.15
CA LEU A 548 -17.74 -4.44 -7.12
C LEU A 548 -17.18 -4.26 -5.69
N ALA A 549 -17.91 -4.68 -4.65
CA ALA A 549 -17.35 -4.79 -3.31
C ALA A 549 -16.15 -5.74 -3.30
N ALA A 550 -15.20 -5.51 -2.39
CA ALA A 550 -13.95 -6.28 -2.40
C ALA A 550 -14.15 -7.78 -2.11
N ASP A 551 -15.15 -8.11 -1.31
CA ASP A 551 -15.54 -9.47 -0.93
C ASP A 551 -16.49 -10.16 -1.92
N ALA A 552 -17.03 -9.43 -2.92
CA ALA A 552 -17.88 -10.04 -3.94
C ALA A 552 -17.10 -11.08 -4.78
N PRO A 553 -17.71 -12.23 -5.13
CA PRO A 553 -17.05 -13.28 -5.91
C PRO A 553 -16.45 -12.77 -7.21
N ARG A 554 -15.27 -13.28 -7.55
CA ARG A 554 -14.54 -12.98 -8.78
C ARG A 554 -14.32 -14.26 -9.60
N ARG A 555 -14.62 -14.20 -10.90
CA ARG A 555 -14.36 -15.30 -11.82
C ARG A 555 -13.80 -14.81 -13.15
N LEU A 556 -12.65 -15.33 -13.51
CA LEU A 556 -12.04 -15.11 -14.82
C LEU A 556 -12.75 -15.96 -15.86
N LEU A 557 -13.25 -15.35 -16.94
CA LEU A 557 -13.86 -16.09 -18.04
C LEU A 557 -12.78 -16.63 -19.00
N PRO A 558 -13.07 -17.71 -19.76
CA PRO A 558 -12.15 -18.26 -20.76
C PRO A 558 -11.70 -17.19 -21.77
N ALA A 559 -10.41 -17.23 -22.14
CA ALA A 559 -9.89 -16.34 -23.16
C ALA A 559 -10.45 -16.72 -24.54
N GLN A 560 -11.04 -15.74 -25.22
CA GLN A 560 -11.43 -15.87 -26.63
C GLN A 560 -10.43 -15.16 -27.56
N SER A 561 -9.59 -14.29 -27.00
CA SER A 561 -8.45 -13.64 -27.63
C SER A 561 -7.36 -13.42 -26.57
N PRO A 562 -6.07 -13.59 -26.90
CA PRO A 562 -4.98 -13.30 -25.97
C PRO A 562 -5.00 -11.87 -25.42
N ALA A 563 -5.47 -10.91 -26.21
CA ALA A 563 -5.51 -9.50 -25.83
C ALA A 563 -6.76 -9.10 -25.01
N VAL A 564 -7.72 -10.00 -24.81
CA VAL A 564 -8.99 -9.65 -24.13
C VAL A 564 -9.07 -10.30 -22.77
N LEU A 565 -9.25 -9.46 -21.75
CA LEU A 565 -9.56 -9.87 -20.39
C LEU A 565 -11.06 -9.76 -20.15
N ALA A 566 -11.68 -10.82 -19.62
CA ALA A 566 -13.08 -10.85 -19.21
C ALA A 566 -13.17 -11.31 -17.75
N LEU A 567 -13.58 -10.42 -16.86
CA LEU A 567 -13.66 -10.63 -15.42
C LEU A 567 -15.11 -10.48 -14.96
N LEU A 568 -15.71 -11.58 -14.54
CA LEU A 568 -17.07 -11.59 -13.97
C LEU A 568 -16.98 -11.32 -12.46
N ARG A 569 -17.88 -10.46 -11.97
CA ARG A 569 -18.00 -10.08 -10.56
C ARG A 569 -19.42 -10.31 -10.07
N GLY A 570 -19.54 -10.86 -8.85
CA GLY A 570 -20.86 -11.18 -8.29
C GLY A 570 -21.72 -12.01 -9.22
N ALA A 571 -23.01 -11.76 -9.21
CA ALA A 571 -23.98 -12.53 -10.00
C ALA A 571 -24.13 -12.05 -11.45
N GLY A 572 -23.71 -10.84 -11.82
CA GLY A 572 -24.06 -10.32 -13.13
C GLY A 572 -23.28 -9.07 -13.60
N PHE A 573 -22.11 -8.78 -13.05
CA PHE A 573 -21.25 -7.70 -13.58
C PHE A 573 -20.07 -8.29 -14.34
N LEU A 574 -19.81 -7.81 -15.57
CA LEU A 574 -18.70 -8.21 -16.43
C LEU A 574 -17.82 -6.99 -16.78
N SER A 575 -16.57 -7.02 -16.35
CA SER A 575 -15.52 -6.12 -16.85
C SER A 575 -14.84 -6.79 -18.05
N LEU A 576 -14.94 -6.17 -19.22
CA LEU A 576 -14.41 -6.68 -20.48
C LEU A 576 -13.44 -5.66 -21.07
N SER A 577 -12.18 -6.05 -21.26
CA SER A 577 -11.07 -5.13 -21.59
C SER A 577 -10.23 -5.65 -22.74
N ASN A 578 -10.03 -4.84 -23.78
CA ASN A 578 -9.13 -5.10 -24.91
C ASN A 578 -7.77 -4.42 -24.66
N PHE A 579 -6.76 -5.18 -24.34
CA PHE A 579 -5.38 -4.72 -24.08
C PHE A 579 -4.53 -4.56 -25.35
N SER A 580 -5.14 -4.36 -26.52
CA SER A 580 -4.38 -4.21 -27.79
C SER A 580 -4.82 -3.01 -28.61
N GLY A 581 -3.89 -2.54 -29.46
CA GLY A 581 -4.12 -1.50 -30.44
C GLY A 581 -4.94 -1.93 -31.66
N ALA A 582 -5.49 -3.14 -31.67
CA ALA A 582 -6.36 -3.65 -32.73
C ALA A 582 -7.77 -3.96 -32.20
N GLY A 583 -8.78 -3.81 -33.07
CA GLY A 583 -10.15 -4.24 -32.75
C GLY A 583 -10.21 -5.74 -32.47
N ARG A 584 -11.07 -6.17 -31.54
CA ARG A 584 -11.27 -7.58 -31.16
C ARG A 584 -12.75 -7.92 -31.14
N GLN A 585 -13.08 -9.17 -31.41
CA GLN A 585 -14.42 -9.71 -31.23
C GLN A 585 -14.49 -10.49 -29.93
N TYR A 586 -15.65 -10.43 -29.25
CA TYR A 586 -15.90 -11.19 -28.04
C TYR A 586 -17.35 -11.67 -27.99
N LEU A 587 -17.57 -12.98 -27.78
CA LEU A 587 -18.87 -13.55 -27.57
C LEU A 587 -19.25 -13.43 -26.09
N LEU A 588 -20.22 -12.60 -25.79
CA LEU A 588 -20.76 -12.42 -24.44
C LEU A 588 -21.44 -13.70 -23.93
N PRO A 589 -21.42 -13.92 -22.59
CA PRO A 589 -22.32 -14.93 -22.01
C PRO A 589 -23.77 -14.66 -22.38
N PRO A 590 -24.64 -15.71 -22.46
CA PRO A 590 -26.04 -15.55 -22.84
C PRO A 590 -26.79 -14.50 -22.03
N GLY A 591 -27.68 -13.77 -22.68
CA GLY A 591 -28.48 -12.69 -22.09
C GLY A 591 -28.17 -11.33 -22.69
N GLU A 592 -28.93 -10.35 -22.25
CA GLU A 592 -28.73 -8.93 -22.57
C GLU A 592 -27.88 -8.28 -21.49
N TRP A 593 -26.96 -7.42 -21.90
CA TRP A 593 -25.99 -6.76 -21.04
C TRP A 593 -26.08 -5.25 -21.27
N ARG A 594 -26.33 -4.51 -20.21
CA ARG A 594 -26.34 -3.05 -20.23
C ARG A 594 -24.95 -2.51 -19.90
N ASN A 595 -24.41 -1.67 -20.74
CA ASN A 595 -23.19 -0.94 -20.46
C ASN A 595 -23.47 0.13 -19.38
N CYS A 596 -22.82 -0.01 -18.23
CA CYS A 596 -23.00 0.89 -17.08
C CYS A 596 -22.49 2.32 -17.32
N LEU A 597 -21.67 2.52 -18.36
CA LEU A 597 -21.02 3.82 -18.64
C LEU A 597 -21.86 4.70 -19.59
N ASP A 598 -22.54 4.12 -20.56
CA ASP A 598 -23.33 4.87 -21.57
C ASP A 598 -24.79 4.42 -21.67
N GLY A 599 -25.19 3.37 -20.94
CA GLY A 599 -26.53 2.84 -20.92
C GLY A 599 -26.92 1.99 -22.14
N SER A 600 -26.02 1.77 -23.09
CA SER A 600 -26.27 0.95 -24.27
C SER A 600 -26.45 -0.53 -23.89
N THR A 601 -27.34 -1.23 -24.60
CA THR A 601 -27.56 -2.69 -24.44
C THR A 601 -26.81 -3.43 -25.53
N VAL A 602 -26.12 -4.51 -25.16
CA VAL A 602 -25.37 -5.38 -26.06
C VAL A 602 -25.66 -6.85 -25.77
N ALA A 603 -25.58 -7.69 -26.78
CA ALA A 603 -25.78 -9.14 -26.67
C ALA A 603 -24.96 -9.90 -27.75
N GLY A 604 -24.73 -11.18 -27.51
CA GLY A 604 -24.07 -12.05 -28.49
C GLY A 604 -22.61 -11.66 -28.78
N ASN A 605 -22.24 -11.64 -30.06
CA ASN A 605 -20.88 -11.30 -30.47
C ASN A 605 -20.73 -9.79 -30.67
N ILE A 606 -19.81 -9.17 -29.89
CA ILE A 606 -19.59 -7.72 -29.91
C ILE A 606 -18.17 -7.38 -30.36
N GLY A 607 -18.02 -6.22 -31.01
CA GLY A 607 -16.72 -5.66 -31.38
C GLY A 607 -16.18 -4.74 -30.29
N LEU A 608 -14.94 -4.98 -29.86
CA LEU A 608 -14.19 -4.08 -28.97
C LEU A 608 -13.24 -3.23 -29.78
N GLN A 609 -13.29 -1.92 -29.58
CA GLN A 609 -12.33 -0.98 -30.17
C GLN A 609 -10.92 -1.17 -29.58
N PRO A 610 -9.84 -0.64 -30.20
CA PRO A 610 -8.51 -0.59 -29.60
C PRO A 610 -8.54 0.02 -28.19
N TRP A 611 -7.94 -0.66 -27.22
CA TRP A 611 -7.82 -0.21 -25.82
C TRP A 611 -9.15 0.09 -25.13
N GLN A 612 -10.25 -0.52 -25.60
CA GLN A 612 -11.57 -0.32 -25.03
C GLN A 612 -11.80 -1.20 -23.81
N MET A 613 -12.43 -0.60 -22.81
CA MET A 613 -13.02 -1.28 -21.67
C MET A 613 -14.52 -1.07 -21.68
N LEU A 614 -15.28 -2.13 -21.35
CA LEU A 614 -16.73 -2.10 -21.11
C LEU A 614 -17.01 -2.63 -19.69
N TRP A 615 -17.92 -1.97 -19.00
CA TRP A 615 -18.51 -2.42 -17.76
C TRP A 615 -19.97 -2.77 -18.00
N LEU A 616 -20.26 -4.05 -17.99
CA LEU A 616 -21.54 -4.60 -18.41
C LEU A 616 -22.26 -5.20 -17.20
N GLU A 617 -23.52 -4.87 -17.01
CA GLU A 617 -24.41 -5.45 -16.01
C GLU A 617 -25.46 -6.28 -16.72
N GLN A 618 -25.66 -7.52 -16.29
CA GLN A 618 -26.69 -8.38 -16.87
C GLN A 618 -28.06 -7.86 -16.47
N GLU A 619 -28.92 -7.59 -17.47
CA GLU A 619 -30.29 -7.25 -17.19
C GLU A 619 -31.00 -8.46 -16.58
N SER A 620 -31.52 -8.29 -15.36
CA SER A 620 -32.35 -9.32 -14.73
C SER A 620 -33.54 -9.60 -15.65
N GLN A 621 -33.69 -10.83 -16.10
CA GLN A 621 -34.97 -11.24 -16.70
C GLN A 621 -36.03 -10.98 -15.64
N SER A 622 -36.91 -10.00 -15.88
CA SER A 622 -38.12 -9.87 -15.09
C SER A 622 -38.82 -11.23 -15.12
N PRO A 623 -39.30 -11.78 -14.00
CA PRO A 623 -40.11 -12.97 -14.03
C PRO A 623 -41.26 -12.66 -14.98
N LEU A 624 -41.38 -13.45 -16.07
CA LEU A 624 -42.54 -13.41 -16.92
C LEU A 624 -43.76 -13.55 -15.99
N GLU A 625 -44.61 -12.54 -15.95
CA GLU A 625 -45.90 -12.67 -15.28
C GLU A 625 -46.59 -13.92 -15.88
N PRO A 626 -47.06 -14.84 -15.04
CA PRO A 626 -47.81 -15.99 -15.56
C PRO A 626 -49.07 -15.47 -16.20
N SER A 627 -49.20 -15.70 -17.50
CA SER A 627 -50.36 -15.47 -18.31
C SER A 627 -51.57 -16.33 -17.87
#